data_176d13edb4de1b8fd14c214a297b8ec0
#
_entry.id   176d13edb4de1b8fd14c214a297b8ec0
#
_cell.length_a   1.000
_cell.length_b   1.000
_cell.length_c   1.000
_cell.angle_alpha   90.00
_cell.angle_beta   90.00
_cell.angle_gamma   90.00
#
_symmetry.space_group_name_H-M   'P 1'
#
loop_
_entity.id
_entity.type
_entity.pdbx_description
1 polymer ?
#
loop_
_entity_poly.entity_id
_entity_poly.type
_entity_poly.pdbx_seq_one_letter_code
_entity_poly.pdbx_strand_id
1 'polypeptide(L)'
;MNEKKVVIIVSSPFYLNDYDRFGINNFLEKGFKIDICNVGPIIYPDFYKNAEKKNRYEGSLQKVFYKKKELKDYLLINKKNLFLLNIHYNYSTHFIFRIISNLNIDYLFSIINIVPSNIEIKKYISLKNYLNFKTILRV
;
A
#
# COMPACT_ATOMS: atom_id res chain seq x y z
N MET A 1 4.88 16.32 -21.24
CA MET A 1 4.07 15.11 -20.93
C MET A 1 4.15 14.88 -19.43
N ASN A 2 3.01 14.85 -18.72
CA ASN A 2 3.04 14.52 -17.30
C ASN A 2 3.47 13.04 -17.15
N GLU A 3 4.64 12.83 -16.55
CA GLU A 3 5.10 11.48 -16.24
C GLU A 3 4.10 10.80 -15.30
N LYS A 4 3.58 9.68 -15.75
CA LYS A 4 2.65 8.85 -14.96
C LYS A 4 3.44 8.12 -13.89
N LYS A 5 3.12 8.36 -12.63
CA LYS A 5 3.76 7.70 -11.49
C LYS A 5 2.74 6.83 -10.74
N VAL A 6 3.18 5.64 -10.33
CA VAL A 6 2.47 4.76 -9.42
C VAL A 6 3.23 4.69 -8.11
N VAL A 7 2.53 4.94 -7.01
CA VAL A 7 3.05 4.86 -5.64
C VAL A 7 2.44 3.64 -4.95
N ILE A 8 3.28 2.67 -4.60
CA ILE A 8 2.86 1.44 -3.93
C ILE A 8 3.20 1.55 -2.46
N ILE A 9 2.21 1.49 -1.57
CA ILE A 9 2.44 1.54 -0.11
C ILE A 9 2.38 0.12 0.45
N VAL A 10 3.45 -0.29 1.13
CA VAL A 10 3.59 -1.61 1.77
C VAL A 10 3.94 -1.46 3.24
N SER A 11 3.45 -2.38 4.10
CA SER A 11 3.70 -2.38 5.55
C SER A 11 4.70 -3.44 6.02
N SER A 12 5.15 -4.28 5.12
CA SER A 12 6.14 -5.33 5.35
C SER A 12 7.40 -5.10 4.52
N PRO A 13 8.53 -5.76 4.84
CA PRO A 13 9.67 -5.77 3.94
C PRO A 13 9.24 -6.19 2.52
N PHE A 14 9.75 -5.49 1.53
CA PHE A 14 9.46 -5.78 0.13
C PHE A 14 10.55 -6.70 -0.42
N TYR A 15 10.15 -7.84 -0.97
CA TYR A 15 11.05 -8.88 -1.45
C TYR A 15 11.10 -8.94 -2.98
N LEU A 16 12.08 -9.64 -3.54
CA LEU A 16 12.19 -9.82 -5.00
C LEU A 16 10.95 -10.53 -5.59
N ASN A 17 10.37 -11.48 -4.84
CA ASN A 17 9.11 -12.11 -5.25
C ASN A 17 7.93 -11.14 -5.29
N ASP A 18 7.93 -10.12 -4.44
CA ASP A 18 6.91 -9.07 -4.48
C ASP A 18 7.10 -8.19 -5.71
N TYR A 19 8.33 -7.91 -6.10
CA TYR A 19 8.66 -7.16 -7.31
C TYR A 19 8.01 -7.79 -8.55
N ASP A 20 8.14 -9.11 -8.70
CA ASP A 20 7.54 -9.84 -9.81
C ASP A 20 6.00 -9.91 -9.67
N ARG A 21 5.51 -10.19 -8.48
CA ARG A 21 4.08 -10.33 -8.18
C ARG A 21 3.29 -9.04 -8.42
N PHE A 22 3.88 -7.88 -8.14
CA PHE A 22 3.29 -6.59 -8.47
C PHE A 22 3.45 -6.19 -9.94
N GLY A 23 4.20 -6.97 -10.72
CA GLY A 23 4.44 -6.69 -12.13
C GLY A 23 5.19 -5.38 -12.34
N ILE A 24 6.17 -5.07 -11.50
CA ILE A 24 6.90 -3.80 -11.53
C ILE A 24 7.52 -3.55 -12.92
N ASN A 25 8.11 -4.58 -13.53
CA ASN A 25 8.68 -4.47 -14.87
C ASN A 25 7.63 -4.05 -15.90
N ASN A 26 6.42 -4.58 -15.85
CA ASN A 26 5.35 -4.23 -16.78
C ASN A 26 4.96 -2.74 -16.71
N PHE A 27 4.99 -2.17 -15.50
CA PHE A 27 4.76 -0.73 -15.33
C PHE A 27 5.91 0.09 -15.92
N LEU A 28 7.16 -0.30 -15.65
CA LEU A 28 8.35 0.38 -16.16
C LEU A 28 8.40 0.34 -17.67
N GLU A 29 8.15 -0.81 -18.30
CA GLU A 29 8.07 -0.98 -19.75
C GLU A 29 7.00 -0.10 -20.42
N LYS A 30 5.90 0.16 -19.71
CA LYS A 30 4.84 1.08 -20.13
C LYS A 30 5.14 2.55 -19.85
N GLY A 31 6.36 2.87 -19.39
CA GLY A 31 6.81 4.23 -19.13
C GLY A 31 6.29 4.85 -17.83
N PHE A 32 5.79 4.05 -16.89
CA PHE A 32 5.45 4.55 -15.57
C PHE A 32 6.69 4.69 -14.69
N LYS A 33 6.73 5.72 -13.87
CA LYS A 33 7.63 5.77 -12.70
C LYS A 33 6.99 5.04 -11.54
N ILE A 34 7.80 4.32 -10.77
CA ILE A 34 7.35 3.55 -9.60
C ILE A 34 8.08 4.04 -8.36
N ASP A 35 7.33 4.30 -7.30
CA ASP A 35 7.86 4.45 -5.95
C ASP A 35 7.24 3.38 -5.05
N ILE A 36 8.07 2.57 -4.39
CA ILE A 36 7.64 1.58 -3.40
C ILE A 36 7.87 2.19 -2.02
N CYS A 37 6.80 2.63 -1.38
CA CYS A 37 6.83 3.29 -0.07
C CYS A 37 6.65 2.26 1.04
N ASN A 38 7.74 1.90 1.69
CA ASN A 38 7.71 0.96 2.81
C ASN A 38 7.50 1.72 4.13
N VAL A 39 6.35 1.49 4.74
CA VAL A 39 5.95 2.09 6.02
C VAL A 39 6.06 1.12 7.19
N GLY A 40 6.60 -0.08 6.96
CA GLY A 40 6.81 -1.11 7.98
C GLY A 40 7.54 -0.61 9.23
N PRO A 41 8.64 0.18 9.12
CA PRO A 41 9.33 0.69 10.29
C PRO A 41 8.49 1.61 11.18
N ILE A 42 7.49 2.30 10.62
CA ILE A 42 6.56 3.14 11.40
C ILE A 42 5.50 2.30 12.10
N ILE A 43 5.00 1.26 11.43
CA ILE A 43 3.85 0.48 11.89
C ILE A 43 4.28 -0.66 12.81
N TYR A 44 5.30 -1.40 12.39
CA TYR A 44 5.79 -2.62 13.05
C TYR A 44 7.32 -2.59 13.15
N PRO A 45 7.92 -1.66 13.94
CA PRO A 45 9.37 -1.44 13.96
C PRO A 45 10.17 -2.70 14.33
N ASP A 46 9.72 -3.45 15.33
CA ASP A 46 10.42 -4.66 15.76
C ASP A 46 10.33 -5.78 14.72
N PHE A 47 9.16 -5.98 14.14
CA PHE A 47 8.99 -6.94 13.05
C PHE A 47 9.87 -6.57 11.86
N TYR A 48 9.88 -5.30 11.47
CA TYR A 48 10.66 -4.84 10.33
C TYR A 48 12.17 -5.01 10.55
N LYS A 49 12.64 -4.72 11.77
CA LYS A 49 14.05 -4.86 12.17
C LYS A 49 14.51 -6.32 12.15
N ASN A 50 13.65 -7.23 12.63
CA ASN A 50 13.98 -8.64 12.82
C ASN A 50 13.61 -9.52 11.62
N ALA A 51 12.87 -8.98 10.65
CA ALA A 51 12.47 -9.74 9.47
C ALA A 51 13.68 -10.16 8.63
N GLU A 52 13.53 -11.30 7.94
CA GLU A 52 14.59 -11.88 7.11
C GLU A 52 15.12 -10.85 6.09
N LYS A 53 16.44 -10.76 5.96
CA LYS A 53 17.10 -9.86 5.00
C LYS A 53 17.33 -10.50 3.64
N LYS A 54 17.35 -11.84 3.59
CA LYS A 54 17.55 -12.58 2.36
C LYS A 54 16.45 -12.26 1.35
N ASN A 55 16.82 -12.02 0.11
CA ASN A 55 15.92 -11.67 -0.98
C ASN A 55 15.10 -10.37 -0.80
N ARG A 56 15.44 -9.49 0.16
CA ARG A 56 14.86 -8.15 0.20
C ARG A 56 15.22 -7.39 -1.07
N TYR A 57 14.25 -6.66 -1.57
CA TYR A 57 14.50 -5.70 -2.63
C TYR A 57 15.15 -4.44 -2.05
N GLU A 58 16.38 -4.16 -2.45
CA GLU A 58 17.15 -2.99 -2.02
C GLU A 58 17.39 -2.01 -3.18
N GLY A 59 16.53 -2.06 -4.21
CA GLY A 59 16.66 -1.21 -5.38
C GLY A 59 16.20 0.23 -5.15
N SER A 60 16.58 1.09 -6.08
CA SER A 60 16.33 2.55 -6.04
C SER A 60 14.85 2.95 -6.05
N LEU A 61 13.94 2.04 -6.43
CA LEU A 61 12.50 2.31 -6.43
C LEU A 61 11.91 2.31 -5.01
N GLN A 62 12.60 1.70 -4.03
CA GLN A 62 12.11 1.62 -2.67
C GLN A 62 12.50 2.85 -1.84
N LYS A 63 11.51 3.39 -1.14
CA LYS A 63 11.65 4.45 -0.14
C LYS A 63 11.14 3.91 1.20
N VAL A 64 12.01 3.90 2.20
CA VAL A 64 11.68 3.41 3.54
C VAL A 64 11.43 4.60 4.45
N PHE A 65 10.28 4.63 5.11
CA PHE A 65 9.88 5.71 6.01
C PHE A 65 9.98 5.26 7.46
N TYR A 66 10.66 6.04 8.26
CA TYR A 66 10.83 5.82 9.71
C TYR A 66 9.99 6.76 10.55
N LYS A 67 9.51 7.88 9.98
CA LYS A 67 8.72 8.89 10.69
C LYS A 67 7.43 9.20 9.95
N LYS A 68 6.34 9.35 10.70
CA LYS A 68 5.02 9.72 10.15
C LYS A 68 5.05 11.05 9.40
N LYS A 69 5.86 12.01 9.85
CA LYS A 69 6.01 13.31 9.20
C LYS A 69 6.60 13.17 7.79
N GLU A 70 7.67 12.41 7.65
CA GLU A 70 8.32 12.16 6.35
C GLU A 70 7.34 11.54 5.34
N LEU A 71 6.56 10.55 5.81
CA LEU A 71 5.51 9.93 4.97
C LEU A 71 4.45 10.97 4.58
N LYS A 72 3.96 11.77 5.52
CA LYS A 72 2.94 12.80 5.23
C LYS A 72 3.44 13.80 4.20
N ASP A 73 4.66 14.30 4.36
CA ASP A 73 5.26 15.26 3.43
C ASP A 73 5.43 14.66 2.03
N TYR A 74 5.86 13.40 1.96
CA TYR A 74 5.95 12.65 0.71
C TYR A 74 4.58 12.49 0.03
N LEU A 75 3.55 12.08 0.78
CA LEU A 75 2.19 11.90 0.26
C LEU A 75 1.60 13.23 -0.25
N LEU A 76 1.85 14.32 0.45
CA LEU A 76 1.39 15.66 0.04
C LEU A 76 1.97 16.07 -1.32
N ILE A 77 3.27 15.85 -1.53
CA ILE A 77 3.96 16.18 -2.79
C ILE A 77 3.45 15.30 -3.94
N ASN A 78 3.15 14.03 -3.65
CA ASN A 78 2.79 13.04 -4.65
C ASN A 78 1.27 12.81 -4.80
N LYS A 79 0.42 13.61 -4.16
CA LYS A 79 -1.03 13.36 -4.04
C LYS A 79 -1.81 13.23 -5.35
N LYS A 80 -1.25 13.71 -6.46
CA LYS A 80 -1.88 13.61 -7.80
C LYS A 80 -1.54 12.33 -8.56
N ASN A 81 -0.68 11.48 -8.00
CA ASN A 81 -0.29 10.23 -8.62
C ASN A 81 -1.29 9.10 -8.29
N LEU A 82 -1.17 7.98 -8.99
CA LEU A 82 -1.94 6.77 -8.69
C LEU A 82 -1.34 6.07 -7.46
N PHE A 83 -2.15 5.80 -6.46
CA PHE A 83 -1.75 5.06 -5.27
C PHE A 83 -2.30 3.63 -5.29
N LEU A 84 -1.44 2.68 -4.96
CA LEU A 84 -1.77 1.28 -4.75
C LEU A 84 -1.44 0.90 -3.30
N LEU A 85 -2.45 0.60 -2.50
CA LEU A 85 -2.27 0.25 -1.10
C LEU A 85 -2.23 -1.27 -0.91
N ASN A 86 -1.09 -1.79 -0.49
CA ASN A 86 -0.90 -3.16 -0.05
C ASN A 86 -0.68 -3.20 1.47
N ILE A 87 -1.62 -2.61 2.19
CA ILE A 87 -1.65 -2.56 3.66
C ILE A 87 -3.04 -2.90 4.15
N HIS A 88 -3.13 -3.61 5.27
CA HIS A 88 -4.42 -3.88 5.92
C HIS A 88 -4.86 -2.70 6.76
N TYR A 89 -6.17 -2.40 6.75
CA TYR A 89 -6.75 -1.43 7.67
C TYR A 89 -6.85 -2.04 9.08
N ASN A 90 -6.15 -1.44 10.02
CA ASN A 90 -6.21 -1.78 11.43
C ASN A 90 -5.81 -0.57 12.28
N TYR A 91 -5.78 -0.72 13.60
CA TYR A 91 -5.42 0.36 14.52
C TYR A 91 -4.04 0.97 14.20
N SER A 92 -3.04 0.15 13.90
CA SER A 92 -1.68 0.61 13.61
C SER A 92 -1.55 1.35 12.26
N THR A 93 -2.40 1.04 11.28
CA THR A 93 -2.38 1.65 9.95
C THR A 93 -3.38 2.79 9.78
N HIS A 94 -4.32 2.95 10.73
CA HIS A 94 -5.39 3.97 10.66
C HIS A 94 -4.87 5.37 10.31
N PHE A 95 -3.72 5.78 10.85
CA PHE A 95 -3.16 7.10 10.59
C PHE A 95 -2.82 7.34 9.11
N ILE A 96 -2.42 6.29 8.37
CA ILE A 96 -2.11 6.38 6.93
C ILE A 96 -3.38 6.67 6.15
N PHE A 97 -4.45 5.91 6.43
CA PHE A 97 -5.75 6.12 5.78
C PHE A 97 -6.32 7.51 6.10
N ARG A 98 -6.11 7.98 7.33
CA ARG A 98 -6.50 9.34 7.72
C ARG A 98 -5.72 10.41 6.96
N ILE A 99 -4.41 10.25 6.75
CA ILE A 99 -3.62 11.17 5.93
C ILE A 99 -4.12 11.15 4.47
N ILE A 100 -4.31 9.97 3.90
CA ILE A 100 -4.79 9.77 2.51
C ILE A 100 -6.14 10.46 2.32
N SER A 101 -7.08 10.24 3.25
CA SER A 101 -8.40 10.88 3.23
C SER A 101 -8.32 12.40 3.33
N ASN A 102 -7.52 12.93 4.28
CA ASN A 102 -7.37 14.38 4.46
C ASN A 102 -6.71 15.08 3.26
N LEU A 103 -5.90 14.37 2.50
CA LEU A 103 -5.24 14.88 1.30
C LEU A 103 -6.08 14.68 0.04
N ASN A 104 -7.25 14.02 0.13
CA ASN A 104 -8.09 13.61 -1.00
C ASN A 104 -7.30 12.84 -2.07
N ILE A 105 -6.54 11.83 -1.61
CA ILE A 105 -5.76 10.97 -2.50
C ILE A 105 -6.64 9.81 -2.96
N ASP A 106 -6.75 9.63 -4.28
CA ASP A 106 -7.38 8.46 -4.88
C ASP A 106 -6.45 7.26 -4.82
N TYR A 107 -6.97 6.09 -4.44
CA TYR A 107 -6.18 4.89 -4.31
C TYR A 107 -6.94 3.62 -4.69
N LEU A 108 -6.18 2.60 -5.06
CA LEU A 108 -6.64 1.23 -5.26
C LEU A 108 -6.08 0.34 -4.16
N PHE A 109 -6.89 -0.61 -3.70
CA PHE A 109 -6.39 -1.69 -2.84
C PHE A 109 -5.82 -2.82 -3.68
N SER A 110 -4.62 -3.27 -3.30
CA SER A 110 -4.06 -4.51 -3.82
C SER A 110 -4.44 -5.67 -2.88
N ILE A 111 -5.30 -6.56 -3.35
CA ILE A 111 -5.69 -7.78 -2.63
C ILE A 111 -4.82 -8.94 -3.17
N ILE A 112 -3.52 -8.86 -2.96
CA ILE A 112 -2.60 -9.85 -3.56
C ILE A 112 -2.57 -11.19 -2.80
N ASN A 113 -3.12 -11.27 -1.57
CA ASN A 113 -2.92 -12.42 -0.68
C ASN A 113 -4.17 -13.25 -0.38
N ILE A 114 -5.29 -12.99 -1.02
CA ILE A 114 -6.49 -13.79 -0.78
C ILE A 114 -7.00 -14.27 -2.13
N VAL A 115 -6.69 -15.50 -2.49
CA VAL A 115 -7.58 -16.28 -3.35
C VAL A 115 -8.67 -16.77 -2.40
N PRO A 116 -9.86 -16.13 -2.38
CA PRO A 116 -10.92 -16.61 -1.50
C PRO A 116 -11.28 -18.03 -1.94
N SER A 117 -11.27 -18.99 -1.02
CA SER A 117 -11.95 -20.25 -1.27
C SER A 117 -13.42 -19.94 -1.60
N ASN A 118 -14.07 -20.75 -2.42
CA ASN A 118 -15.49 -20.54 -2.79
C ASN A 118 -16.43 -20.39 -1.58
N ILE A 119 -16.01 -20.86 -0.40
CA ILE A 119 -16.72 -20.75 0.87
C ILE A 119 -16.57 -19.33 1.46
N GLU A 120 -15.40 -18.72 1.32
CA GLU A 120 -15.11 -17.38 1.84
C GLU A 120 -15.76 -16.29 0.97
N ILE A 121 -15.87 -16.48 -0.34
CA ILE A 121 -16.60 -15.56 -1.23
C ILE A 121 -18.06 -15.40 -0.78
N LYS A 122 -18.75 -16.49 -0.44
CA LYS A 122 -20.13 -16.42 0.08
C LYS A 122 -20.24 -15.66 1.39
N LYS A 123 -19.25 -15.82 2.29
CA LYS A 123 -19.19 -15.14 3.58
C LYS A 123 -18.90 -13.63 3.41
N TYR A 124 -18.01 -13.26 2.48
CA TYR A 124 -17.71 -11.87 2.15
C TYR A 124 -18.86 -11.14 1.46
N ILE A 125 -19.57 -11.82 0.57
CA ILE A 125 -20.77 -11.25 -0.09
C ILE A 125 -21.88 -11.04 0.95
N SER A 126 -22.03 -11.94 1.92
CA SER A 126 -22.97 -11.80 3.04
C SER A 126 -22.59 -10.63 3.96
N LEU A 127 -21.30 -10.44 4.25
CA LEU A 127 -20.78 -9.30 5.02
C LEU A 127 -20.89 -7.97 4.26
N LYS A 128 -20.80 -7.97 2.94
CA LYS A 128 -20.97 -6.77 2.11
C LYS A 128 -22.40 -6.22 2.17
N ASN A 129 -23.39 -7.08 2.39
CA ASN A 129 -24.77 -6.67 2.65
C ASN A 129 -24.97 -6.09 4.08
N TYR A 130 -24.09 -6.40 5.03
CA TYR A 130 -24.15 -5.87 6.39
C TYR A 130 -23.34 -4.58 6.60
N LEU A 131 -22.26 -4.41 5.85
CA LEU A 131 -21.44 -3.20 5.87
C LEU A 131 -21.86 -2.28 4.73
N ASN A 132 -22.90 -1.52 4.95
CA ASN A 132 -23.29 -0.45 4.04
C ASN A 132 -22.17 0.60 4.08
N PHE A 133 -21.26 0.54 3.12
CA PHE A 133 -20.05 1.35 3.02
C PHE A 133 -20.31 2.87 3.06
N LYS A 134 -21.56 3.29 2.84
CA LYS A 134 -21.98 4.69 2.98
C LYS A 134 -22.03 5.21 4.42
N THR A 135 -22.08 4.32 5.39
CA THR A 135 -22.17 4.71 6.82
C THR A 135 -20.78 4.95 7.44
N ILE A 136 -19.74 4.38 6.89
CA ILE A 136 -18.35 4.51 7.40
C ILE A 136 -17.67 5.79 6.89
N LEU A 137 -18.16 6.38 5.80
CA LEU A 137 -17.62 7.63 5.22
C LEU A 137 -18.27 8.91 5.76
N ARG A 138 -19.13 8.81 6.76
CA ARG A 138 -19.83 9.96 7.40
C ARG A 138 -19.47 10.12 8.88
N VAL A 139 -18.22 9.92 9.24
CA VAL A 139 -17.72 10.37 10.56
C VAL A 139 -16.44 11.15 10.38
#